data_be5504d8c44e77a1220808b3bff9127f
#
_entry.id   be5504d8c44e77a1220808b3bff9127f
#
_cell.length_a   1.000
_cell.length_b   1.000
_cell.length_c   1.000
_cell.angle_alpha   90.00
_cell.angle_beta   90.00
_cell.angle_gamma   90.00
#
_symmetry.space_group_name_H-M   'P 1'
#
loop_
_entity.id
_entity.type
_entity.pdbx_description
1 polymer ?
#
loop_
_entity_poly.entity_id
_entity_poly.type
_entity_poly.pdbx_seq_one_letter_code
_entity_poly.pdbx_strand_id
1 'polypeptide(L)'
;MQGNPSLLAVHRTVYRARVHRHDRRLPTRIAPWLTLALIAGCGDDGAQPTGPATSDTLTTVPGTMSGPQPSSSTGATGDDPHVTTGANTTNPDGPKFDVGKMDLGSSDTEDCGGPVSPDATLTGTVYAPNLYLPISGALVYVTTGPVEPPPDAVYCAECVELDCSTPSTFTRPDGSFSLPAVSGPNQKLVIQKGQFLRVVDLAIPAGDTALPATTTTLPGRWDPPAGMWIPRIAVYNTSPDKVKNVLAKFGMGAINDNGALIEGTENFTLIPDLSGSFLENLAEMNKYHIIFVPCAATKYWPEAPDVPPARLANVQAYVAAGGKWYATDHSNEYIEQPFPDYQEFHSPFMPDIQPAYDSNGTVVDPDLLAWLQALPPNLKDIGGGYPNLNALPGITTRLNYSGIDTISPIIVQDMEGKDVDVGHHPWVEGPCGSCSDPQMIRPMAVTGQYGCGRMMYSTFENSSDNHPGLSPQELVLLYMILEIGVCFDEKPPPPPG
;
A
#
# COMPACT_ATOMS: atom_id res chain seq x y z
N MET A 1 -4.31 -44.38 -51.66
CA MET A 1 -3.55 -45.28 -50.77
C MET A 1 -3.80 -44.88 -49.37
N GLN A 2 -4.43 -45.80 -48.68
CA GLN A 2 -4.94 -45.73 -47.31
C GLN A 2 -3.79 -45.73 -46.27
N GLY A 3 -3.96 -45.06 -45.19
CA GLY A 3 -3.08 -45.11 -44.00
C GLY A 3 -3.80 -44.64 -42.74
N ASN A 4 -4.04 -45.57 -41.87
CA ASN A 4 -4.84 -45.63 -40.64
C ASN A 4 -4.39 -44.69 -39.51
N PRO A 5 -5.27 -44.19 -38.63
CA PRO A 5 -4.90 -43.56 -37.38
C PRO A 5 -4.89 -44.54 -36.22
N SER A 6 -3.82 -44.48 -35.39
CA SER A 6 -3.68 -45.27 -34.17
C SER A 6 -4.39 -44.60 -33.00
N LEU A 7 -5.26 -45.35 -32.33
CA LEU A 7 -5.87 -45.07 -31.03
C LEU A 7 -4.83 -45.19 -29.89
N LEU A 8 -4.74 -44.19 -29.05
CA LEU A 8 -4.08 -44.27 -27.73
C LEU A 8 -5.16 -44.41 -26.66
N ALA A 9 -5.12 -45.54 -25.98
CA ALA A 9 -6.01 -45.86 -24.87
C ALA A 9 -5.50 -45.18 -23.57
N VAL A 10 -6.42 -44.47 -22.91
CA VAL A 10 -6.19 -43.88 -21.59
C VAL A 10 -6.67 -44.86 -20.52
N HIS A 11 -5.73 -45.38 -19.73
CA HIS A 11 -6.02 -46.19 -18.54
C HIS A 11 -6.52 -45.27 -17.39
N ARG A 12 -7.78 -45.43 -16.99
CA ARG A 12 -8.33 -44.93 -15.75
C ARG A 12 -8.07 -45.90 -14.61
N THR A 13 -7.23 -45.50 -13.66
CA THR A 13 -7.07 -46.22 -12.41
C THR A 13 -8.10 -45.67 -11.39
N VAL A 14 -9.03 -46.51 -10.99
CA VAL A 14 -10.04 -46.19 -9.97
C VAL A 14 -9.51 -46.63 -8.61
N TYR A 15 -9.22 -45.68 -7.75
CA TYR A 15 -8.96 -45.96 -6.31
C TYR A 15 -10.29 -46.00 -5.55
N ARG A 16 -10.63 -47.18 -5.03
CA ARG A 16 -11.71 -47.36 -4.05
C ARG A 16 -11.16 -47.11 -2.62
N ALA A 17 -11.58 -46.03 -1.99
CA ALA A 17 -11.36 -45.82 -0.57
C ALA A 17 -12.39 -46.61 0.24
N ARG A 18 -11.90 -47.42 1.18
CA ARG A 18 -12.67 -48.23 2.12
C ARG A 18 -13.00 -47.37 3.34
N VAL A 19 -14.27 -47.04 3.52
CA VAL A 19 -14.76 -46.32 4.69
C VAL A 19 -14.98 -47.34 5.86
N HIS A 20 -14.21 -47.21 6.93
CA HIS A 20 -14.47 -47.88 8.19
C HIS A 20 -15.45 -47.01 9.02
N ARG A 21 -16.67 -47.51 9.19
CA ARG A 21 -17.63 -46.97 10.15
C ARG A 21 -17.26 -47.46 11.57
N HIS A 22 -16.96 -46.52 12.46
CA HIS A 22 -16.99 -46.75 13.88
C HIS A 22 -18.26 -46.11 14.46
N ASP A 23 -19.21 -46.97 14.82
CA ASP A 23 -20.38 -46.63 15.65
C ASP A 23 -19.91 -46.31 17.06
N ARG A 24 -20.08 -45.06 17.53
CA ARG A 24 -20.13 -44.72 18.95
C ARG A 24 -21.37 -43.91 19.26
N ARG A 25 -22.27 -44.54 20.01
CA ARG A 25 -23.50 -43.95 20.57
C ARG A 25 -23.15 -42.85 21.58
N LEU A 26 -23.71 -41.66 21.39
CA LEU A 26 -23.72 -40.54 22.33
C LEU A 26 -24.92 -40.67 23.29
N PRO A 27 -24.75 -40.32 24.58
CA PRO A 27 -25.89 -40.06 25.44
C PRO A 27 -26.31 -38.60 25.36
N THR A 28 -27.57 -38.40 25.04
CA THR A 28 -28.31 -37.15 25.12
C THR A 28 -28.36 -36.59 26.55
N ARG A 29 -27.86 -35.37 26.74
CA ARG A 29 -28.36 -34.45 27.77
C ARG A 29 -28.44 -33.06 27.21
N ILE A 30 -29.66 -32.59 27.06
CA ILE A 30 -30.04 -31.24 26.67
C ILE A 30 -29.98 -30.35 27.93
N ALA A 31 -29.23 -29.26 27.87
CA ALA A 31 -29.44 -28.08 28.69
C ALA A 31 -29.31 -26.82 27.81
N PRO A 32 -30.31 -25.95 27.78
CA PRO A 32 -30.24 -24.73 27.01
C PRO A 32 -29.56 -23.65 27.87
N TRP A 33 -28.34 -23.33 27.56
CA TRP A 33 -27.74 -22.06 27.97
C TRP A 33 -27.86 -21.08 26.80
N LEU A 34 -28.79 -20.16 26.94
CA LEU A 34 -28.82 -18.95 26.12
C LEU A 34 -27.58 -18.13 26.48
N THR A 35 -26.55 -18.30 25.72
CA THR A 35 -25.42 -17.35 25.72
C THR A 35 -25.77 -16.25 24.74
N LEU A 36 -26.12 -15.09 25.26
CA LEU A 36 -26.24 -13.86 24.52
C LEU A 36 -24.81 -13.51 24.09
N ALA A 37 -24.43 -13.85 22.88
CA ALA A 37 -23.19 -13.34 22.27
C ALA A 37 -23.41 -11.85 22.01
N LEU A 38 -22.82 -11.00 22.85
CA LEU A 38 -22.62 -9.60 22.52
C LEU A 38 -21.67 -9.58 21.31
N ILE A 39 -22.19 -9.15 20.19
CA ILE A 39 -21.42 -8.87 18.99
C ILE A 39 -20.70 -7.55 19.26
N ALA A 40 -19.46 -7.61 19.77
CA ALA A 40 -18.54 -6.49 19.74
C ALA A 40 -17.98 -6.41 18.31
N GLY A 41 -18.71 -5.76 17.43
CA GLY A 41 -18.13 -5.26 16.17
C GLY A 41 -17.22 -4.08 16.48
N CYS A 42 -16.40 -3.63 15.57
CA CYS A 42 -15.67 -2.36 15.66
C CYS A 42 -16.63 -1.31 16.21
N GLY A 43 -16.49 -0.98 17.50
CA GLY A 43 -17.54 -0.26 18.22
C GLY A 43 -17.49 1.22 17.92
N ASP A 44 -18.67 1.78 17.64
CA ASP A 44 -18.90 3.23 17.61
C ASP A 44 -19.04 3.73 19.06
N ASP A 45 -17.91 3.86 19.78
CA ASP A 45 -17.87 4.43 21.13
C ASP A 45 -17.67 5.96 21.10
N GLY A 46 -18.54 6.62 20.33
CA GLY A 46 -18.71 8.08 20.35
C GLY A 46 -19.43 8.57 21.60
N ALA A 47 -18.93 8.28 22.79
CA ALA A 47 -19.40 8.92 24.03
C ALA A 47 -18.65 10.23 24.24
N GLN A 48 -19.19 11.34 23.75
CA GLN A 48 -18.79 12.69 24.19
C GLN A 48 -19.13 12.89 25.66
N PRO A 49 -18.17 13.29 26.51
CA PRO A 49 -18.51 13.77 27.84
C PRO A 49 -19.10 15.19 27.72
N THR A 50 -20.37 15.32 28.08
CA THR A 50 -21.02 16.60 28.28
C THR A 50 -20.49 17.25 29.57
N GLY A 51 -19.54 18.17 29.44
CA GLY A 51 -19.15 19.08 30.51
C GLY A 51 -19.80 20.45 30.32
N PRO A 52 -20.18 21.16 31.39
CA PRO A 52 -20.95 22.39 31.28
C PRO A 52 -20.11 23.57 30.78
N ALA A 53 -20.68 24.33 29.87
CA ALA A 53 -20.14 25.58 29.36
C ALA A 53 -20.06 26.62 30.48
N THR A 54 -18.86 27.11 30.79
CA THR A 54 -18.66 28.37 31.47
C THR A 54 -18.10 29.38 30.47
N SER A 55 -18.91 30.38 30.21
CA SER A 55 -18.54 31.60 29.50
C SER A 55 -17.55 32.41 30.34
N ASP A 56 -16.39 32.73 29.81
CA ASP A 56 -15.56 33.82 30.31
C ASP A 56 -15.04 34.70 29.17
N THR A 57 -15.14 35.97 29.49
CA THR A 57 -15.15 37.21 28.73
C THR A 57 -13.77 37.54 28.15
N LEU A 58 -13.78 38.09 26.94
CA LEU A 58 -12.64 38.78 26.29
C LEU A 58 -12.06 39.87 27.14
N THR A 59 -10.72 39.93 27.22
CA THR A 59 -10.00 41.18 27.48
C THR A 59 -8.81 41.29 26.51
N THR A 60 -8.92 42.24 25.63
CA THR A 60 -7.88 42.74 24.71
C THR A 60 -6.86 43.58 25.44
N VAL A 61 -5.56 43.30 25.20
CA VAL A 61 -4.48 44.29 25.44
C VAL A 61 -3.47 44.22 24.29
N PRO A 62 -3.10 45.36 23.68
CA PRO A 62 -2.09 45.43 22.62
C PRO A 62 -0.70 45.65 23.23
N GLY A 63 0.25 44.82 22.80
CA GLY A 63 1.67 44.98 23.17
C GLY A 63 2.56 44.86 21.93
N THR A 64 3.04 46.01 21.47
CA THR A 64 4.17 46.19 20.58
C THR A 64 5.47 45.80 21.27
N MET A 65 6.27 44.95 20.66
CA MET A 65 7.72 44.90 20.93
C MET A 65 8.55 44.43 19.75
N SER A 66 9.54 45.23 19.48
CA SER A 66 10.63 45.25 18.52
C SER A 66 11.48 43.98 18.49
N GLY A 67 11.95 43.64 17.28
CA GLY A 67 12.96 42.60 17.08
C GLY A 67 14.38 43.08 17.31
N PRO A 68 15.34 42.19 17.38
CA PRO A 68 16.72 42.50 17.01
C PRO A 68 17.20 41.71 15.78
N GLN A 69 17.99 42.40 14.98
CA GLN A 69 18.68 42.01 13.78
C GLN A 69 19.84 41.03 14.05
N PRO A 70 20.24 40.20 13.05
CA PRO A 70 21.33 39.26 13.22
C PRO A 70 22.71 39.90 13.01
N SER A 71 23.62 39.47 13.84
CA SER A 71 25.05 39.77 13.69
C SER A 71 25.73 38.73 12.82
N SER A 72 26.42 39.23 11.82
CA SER A 72 27.40 38.56 10.98
C SER A 72 28.68 38.20 11.72
N SER A 73 29.16 36.96 11.60
CA SER A 73 30.57 36.67 11.86
C SER A 73 31.16 35.85 10.74
N THR A 74 32.21 36.36 10.19
CA THR A 74 33.07 35.85 9.14
C THR A 74 34.03 34.78 9.64
N GLY A 75 34.22 33.76 8.79
CA GLY A 75 35.54 33.20 8.47
C GLY A 75 36.13 32.14 9.37
N ALA A 76 36.35 30.97 8.81
CA ALA A 76 37.65 30.29 8.83
C ALA A 76 37.59 29.08 7.89
N THR A 77 38.55 29.08 6.98
CA THR A 77 39.00 27.97 6.15
C THR A 77 39.63 26.87 6.99
N GLY A 78 39.33 25.61 6.70
CA GLY A 78 39.97 24.47 7.33
C GLY A 78 39.74 23.18 6.57
N ASP A 79 40.81 22.69 6.04
CA ASP A 79 41.15 21.53 5.26
C ASP A 79 40.30 20.26 5.44
N ASP A 80 40.11 19.66 4.27
CA ASP A 80 39.66 18.31 4.01
C ASP A 80 40.62 17.25 4.58
N PRO A 81 40.17 16.16 5.18
CA PRO A 81 40.88 14.91 5.00
C PRO A 81 39.97 13.82 4.41
N HIS A 82 40.37 13.43 3.22
CA HIS A 82 40.15 12.12 2.62
C HIS A 82 40.16 11.01 3.66
N VAL A 83 39.02 10.35 3.88
CA VAL A 83 38.97 9.04 4.53
C VAL A 83 38.20 8.09 3.64
N THR A 84 38.98 7.35 2.85
CA THR A 84 38.60 6.04 2.35
C THR A 84 38.59 5.05 3.50
N THR A 85 37.45 4.48 3.83
CA THR A 85 37.39 3.11 4.37
C THR A 85 36.06 2.52 4.02
N GLY A 86 36.09 1.57 3.08
CA GLY A 86 35.04 0.61 2.91
C GLY A 86 34.91 -0.24 4.18
N ALA A 87 33.71 -0.30 4.70
CA ALA A 87 33.26 -1.37 5.55
C ALA A 87 32.05 -1.99 4.90
N ASN A 88 32.26 -3.07 4.16
CA ASN A 88 31.24 -4.04 3.82
C ASN A 88 30.69 -4.61 5.13
N THR A 89 29.62 -4.07 5.63
CA THR A 89 28.76 -4.78 6.56
C THR A 89 27.72 -5.50 5.71
N THR A 90 27.97 -6.78 5.45
CA THR A 90 26.96 -7.72 4.99
C THR A 90 25.88 -7.80 6.04
N ASN A 91 24.80 -7.05 5.84
CA ASN A 91 23.57 -7.26 6.55
C ASN A 91 22.93 -8.53 5.96
N PRO A 92 22.45 -9.51 6.76
CA PRO A 92 21.74 -10.66 6.22
C PRO A 92 20.47 -10.16 5.53
N ASP A 93 20.37 -10.49 4.26
CA ASP A 93 19.29 -10.08 3.37
C ASP A 93 17.96 -10.70 3.82
N GLY A 94 17.17 -9.92 4.56
CA GLY A 94 15.72 -10.12 4.63
C GLY A 94 15.07 -9.78 3.27
N PRO A 95 13.79 -10.10 3.04
CA PRO A 95 13.14 -9.79 1.78
C PRO A 95 13.19 -8.30 1.61
N LYS A 96 14.10 -7.88 0.78
CA LYS A 96 14.07 -6.53 0.25
C LYS A 96 12.88 -6.52 -0.70
N PHE A 97 11.69 -6.17 -0.16
CA PHE A 97 10.85 -5.34 -0.99
C PHE A 97 11.74 -4.16 -1.29
N ASP A 98 12.29 -4.13 -2.48
CA ASP A 98 13.16 -3.05 -2.90
C ASP A 98 12.29 -1.82 -3.09
N VAL A 99 11.97 -1.20 -1.96
CA VAL A 99 11.03 -0.09 -1.81
C VAL A 99 11.57 1.18 -2.47
N GLY A 100 12.82 1.15 -2.87
CA GLY A 100 13.46 2.14 -3.73
C GLY A 100 13.59 1.67 -5.18
N LYS A 101 13.13 0.47 -5.55
CA LYS A 101 13.10 0.06 -6.95
C LYS A 101 11.87 0.65 -7.61
N MET A 102 12.09 1.36 -8.39
CA MET A 102 11.74 2.18 -9.52
C MET A 102 11.05 1.29 -10.56
N ASP A 103 9.92 1.75 -11.09
CA ASP A 103 9.19 1.11 -12.20
C ASP A 103 10.04 0.98 -13.50
N LEU A 104 11.36 0.75 -13.35
CA LEU A 104 12.33 0.61 -14.41
C LEU A 104 13.10 -0.69 -14.22
N GLY A 105 13.06 -1.57 -15.21
CA GLY A 105 13.84 -2.80 -15.24
C GLY A 105 15.36 -2.51 -15.23
N SER A 106 16.16 -3.42 -14.68
CA SER A 106 17.61 -3.32 -14.77
C SER A 106 18.01 -3.47 -16.24
N SER A 107 18.33 -2.36 -16.89
CA SER A 107 19.02 -2.45 -18.18
C SER A 107 20.42 -3.00 -17.93
N ASP A 108 20.71 -4.21 -18.43
CA ASP A 108 22.08 -4.57 -18.70
C ASP A 108 22.73 -3.39 -19.41
N THR A 109 23.91 -2.97 -18.94
CA THR A 109 24.65 -1.84 -19.52
C THR A 109 25.12 -2.23 -20.93
N GLU A 110 24.18 -2.35 -21.88
CA GLU A 110 24.51 -2.31 -23.27
C GLU A 110 25.06 -0.91 -23.57
N ASP A 111 26.13 -0.89 -24.32
CA ASP A 111 26.82 0.34 -24.75
C ASP A 111 25.81 1.26 -25.46
N CYS A 112 25.15 2.12 -24.68
CA CYS A 112 24.23 3.13 -25.19
C CYS A 112 25.02 4.03 -26.13
N GLY A 113 25.02 3.73 -27.41
CA GLY A 113 25.81 4.41 -28.45
C GLY A 113 25.80 5.93 -28.32
N GLY A 114 26.68 6.45 -27.48
CA GLY A 114 26.95 7.85 -27.19
C GLY A 114 25.77 8.68 -26.68
N PRO A 115 25.94 9.52 -25.69
CA PRO A 115 24.85 10.30 -25.12
C PRO A 115 24.27 11.24 -26.18
N VAL A 116 22.94 11.17 -26.37
CA VAL A 116 22.23 12.31 -26.97
C VAL A 116 22.45 13.48 -26.00
N SER A 117 23.22 14.50 -26.41
CA SER A 117 23.49 15.63 -25.53
C SER A 117 22.20 16.37 -25.24
N PRO A 118 21.73 16.37 -23.96
CA PRO A 118 20.52 17.09 -23.60
C PRO A 118 20.75 18.62 -23.81
N ASP A 119 19.76 19.26 -24.39
CA ASP A 119 19.74 20.72 -24.59
C ASP A 119 18.55 21.38 -23.85
N ALA A 120 17.83 20.59 -23.07
CA ALA A 120 16.69 20.98 -22.24
C ALA A 120 16.75 20.33 -20.86
N THR A 121 16.12 20.96 -19.86
CA THR A 121 15.89 20.38 -18.53
C THR A 121 14.45 20.63 -18.17
N LEU A 122 13.72 19.54 -17.89
CA LEU A 122 12.36 19.59 -17.33
C LEU A 122 12.44 19.47 -15.81
N THR A 123 11.79 20.39 -15.11
CA THR A 123 11.67 20.34 -13.65
C THR A 123 10.20 20.36 -13.22
N GLY A 124 9.88 19.75 -12.10
CA GLY A 124 8.53 19.74 -11.57
C GLY A 124 8.41 18.97 -10.26
N THR A 125 7.19 18.83 -9.79
CA THR A 125 6.84 17.97 -8.67
C THR A 125 5.69 17.08 -9.09
N VAL A 126 5.82 15.77 -8.85
CA VAL A 126 4.70 14.83 -9.06
C VAL A 126 3.82 14.85 -7.83
N TYR A 127 2.53 15.06 -8.06
CA TYR A 127 1.51 15.05 -7.01
C TYR A 127 0.51 13.92 -7.21
N ALA A 128 -0.11 13.50 -6.12
CA ALA A 128 -1.34 12.72 -6.14
C ALA A 128 -2.47 13.51 -6.85
N PRO A 129 -3.57 12.86 -7.25
CA PRO A 129 -4.67 13.51 -7.94
C PRO A 129 -5.29 14.69 -7.18
N ASN A 130 -5.12 14.73 -5.86
CA ASN A 130 -5.57 15.85 -5.00
C ASN A 130 -4.72 17.13 -5.14
N LEU A 131 -3.63 17.13 -5.90
CA LEU A 131 -2.74 18.26 -6.21
C LEU A 131 -1.89 18.79 -5.05
N TYR A 132 -1.87 18.14 -3.90
CA TYR A 132 -1.09 18.61 -2.74
C TYR A 132 -0.22 17.54 -2.06
N LEU A 133 -0.54 16.25 -2.22
CA LEU A 133 0.29 15.16 -1.69
C LEU A 133 1.42 14.82 -2.68
N PRO A 134 2.69 15.06 -2.33
CA PRO A 134 3.81 14.74 -3.23
C PRO A 134 4.02 13.22 -3.32
N ILE A 135 4.44 12.75 -4.48
CA ILE A 135 4.67 11.33 -4.78
C ILE A 135 6.16 11.05 -4.91
N SER A 136 6.68 10.23 -3.99
CA SER A 136 8.05 9.74 -3.99
C SER A 136 8.23 8.59 -4.98
N GLY A 137 9.42 8.46 -5.59
CA GLY A 137 9.80 7.31 -6.40
C GLY A 137 8.93 7.09 -7.65
N ALA A 138 8.24 8.13 -8.16
CA ALA A 138 7.54 8.04 -9.42
C ALA A 138 8.55 8.12 -10.58
N LEU A 139 8.44 7.20 -11.55
CA LEU A 139 9.20 7.25 -12.80
C LEU A 139 8.68 8.39 -13.67
N VAL A 140 9.58 9.23 -14.13
CA VAL A 140 9.31 10.33 -15.07
C VAL A 140 10.24 10.18 -16.28
N TYR A 141 9.68 10.05 -17.47
CA TYR A 141 10.50 9.95 -18.68
C TYR A 141 9.86 10.66 -19.87
N VAL A 142 10.65 10.89 -20.89
CA VAL A 142 10.22 11.51 -22.15
C VAL A 142 10.49 10.57 -23.30
N THR A 143 9.47 10.37 -24.16
CA THR A 143 9.58 9.51 -25.34
C THR A 143 8.81 10.09 -26.53
N THR A 144 9.20 9.71 -27.74
CA THR A 144 8.41 9.91 -28.96
C THR A 144 7.71 8.61 -29.41
N GLY A 145 8.05 7.50 -28.74
CA GLY A 145 7.52 6.17 -29.02
C GLY A 145 6.10 5.93 -28.47
N PRO A 146 5.57 4.75 -28.72
CA PRO A 146 4.34 4.31 -28.06
C PRO A 146 4.59 4.10 -26.56
N VAL A 147 3.55 4.29 -25.75
CA VAL A 147 3.55 3.98 -24.31
C VAL A 147 2.53 2.88 -24.09
N GLU A 148 2.97 1.76 -23.57
CA GLU A 148 2.09 0.64 -23.25
C GLU A 148 1.35 0.92 -21.94
N PRO A 149 0.00 0.96 -21.94
CA PRO A 149 -0.76 1.14 -20.74
C PRO A 149 -0.81 -0.15 -19.91
N PRO A 150 -0.99 -0.04 -18.57
CA PRO A 150 -1.21 -1.23 -17.75
C PRO A 150 -2.47 -1.98 -18.22
N PRO A 151 -2.47 -3.33 -18.19
CA PRO A 151 -3.65 -4.14 -18.49
C PRO A 151 -4.83 -3.77 -17.59
N ASP A 152 -6.06 -3.91 -18.12
CA ASP A 152 -7.30 -3.52 -17.42
C ASP A 152 -7.87 -4.68 -16.57
N ALA A 153 -7.00 -5.47 -15.93
CA ALA A 153 -7.33 -6.60 -15.06
C ALA A 153 -6.08 -6.97 -14.25
N VAL A 154 -6.19 -7.90 -13.31
CA VAL A 154 -5.05 -8.49 -12.62
C VAL A 154 -4.00 -8.98 -13.63
N TYR A 155 -2.75 -8.66 -13.37
CA TYR A 155 -1.60 -9.08 -14.15
C TYR A 155 -0.32 -9.09 -13.30
N CYS A 156 0.66 -9.85 -13.71
CA CYS A 156 2.00 -9.79 -13.14
C CYS A 156 2.69 -8.53 -13.67
N ALA A 157 2.95 -7.58 -12.79
CA ALA A 157 3.49 -6.28 -13.18
C ALA A 157 5.02 -6.41 -13.40
N GLU A 158 5.45 -6.46 -14.65
CA GLU A 158 6.86 -6.35 -15.03
C GLU A 158 7.25 -4.87 -15.17
N CYS A 159 8.49 -4.54 -14.86
CA CYS A 159 8.97 -3.18 -14.92
C CYS A 159 9.12 -2.70 -16.36
N VAL A 160 8.93 -1.39 -16.54
CA VAL A 160 9.10 -0.78 -17.85
C VAL A 160 10.56 -0.85 -18.27
N GLU A 161 10.83 -1.50 -19.38
CA GLU A 161 12.14 -1.45 -20.02
C GLU A 161 12.25 -0.18 -20.86
N LEU A 162 13.16 0.70 -20.51
CA LEU A 162 13.48 1.89 -21.29
C LEU A 162 14.81 1.68 -22.00
N ASP A 163 14.84 2.06 -23.27
CA ASP A 163 16.12 2.18 -23.96
C ASP A 163 17.03 3.12 -23.16
N CYS A 164 18.29 2.79 -23.03
CA CYS A 164 19.27 3.58 -22.28
C CYS A 164 19.44 5.02 -22.81
N SER A 165 19.02 5.30 -24.04
CA SER A 165 18.95 6.66 -24.61
C SER A 165 17.70 7.44 -24.19
N THR A 166 16.70 6.79 -23.54
CA THR A 166 15.46 7.43 -23.12
C THR A 166 15.71 8.30 -21.88
N PRO A 167 15.50 9.64 -21.96
CA PRO A 167 15.62 10.50 -20.80
C PRO A 167 14.63 10.08 -19.71
N SER A 168 15.14 9.68 -18.56
CA SER A 168 14.33 9.23 -17.43
C SER A 168 14.90 9.66 -16.09
N THR A 169 14.08 9.79 -15.09
CA THR A 169 14.45 10.08 -13.70
C THR A 169 13.36 9.62 -12.76
N PHE A 170 13.65 9.61 -11.47
CA PHE A 170 12.68 9.32 -10.43
C PHE A 170 12.45 10.54 -9.55
N THR A 171 11.26 10.64 -8.99
CA THR A 171 10.96 11.70 -8.04
C THR A 171 11.66 11.45 -6.71
N ARG A 172 12.12 12.52 -6.09
CA ARG A 172 12.67 12.54 -4.72
C ARG A 172 11.54 12.33 -3.69
N PRO A 173 11.86 12.15 -2.40
CA PRO A 173 10.86 12.02 -1.36
C PRO A 173 9.85 13.17 -1.30
N ASP A 174 10.23 14.39 -1.67
CA ASP A 174 9.34 15.56 -1.77
C ASP A 174 8.54 15.62 -3.09
N GLY A 175 8.60 14.58 -3.91
CA GLY A 175 7.97 14.50 -5.22
C GLY A 175 8.67 15.29 -6.32
N SER A 176 9.72 16.04 -6.01
CA SER A 176 10.44 16.85 -7.01
C SER A 176 11.28 16.01 -7.96
N PHE A 177 11.44 16.48 -9.20
CA PHE A 177 12.32 15.86 -10.18
C PHE A 177 13.04 16.91 -11.04
N SER A 178 14.14 16.48 -11.63
CA SER A 178 14.86 17.21 -12.67
C SER A 178 15.28 16.20 -13.75
N LEU A 179 14.78 16.38 -14.95
CA LEU A 179 14.95 15.47 -16.08
C LEU A 179 15.67 16.18 -17.22
N PRO A 180 16.97 15.88 -17.48
CA PRO A 180 17.63 16.27 -18.71
C PRO A 180 16.92 15.66 -19.93
N ALA A 181 16.62 16.45 -20.93
CA ALA A 181 15.86 16.05 -22.10
C ALA A 181 16.42 16.67 -23.37
N VAL A 182 15.96 16.19 -24.50
CA VAL A 182 16.23 16.79 -25.79
C VAL A 182 15.04 17.62 -26.21
N SER A 183 15.30 18.87 -26.67
CA SER A 183 14.23 19.73 -27.16
C SER A 183 13.59 19.16 -28.43
N GLY A 184 12.29 19.39 -28.61
CA GLY A 184 11.60 18.95 -29.82
C GLY A 184 10.08 19.01 -29.69
N PRO A 185 9.38 18.97 -30.83
CA PRO A 185 7.92 18.85 -30.88
C PRO A 185 7.47 17.40 -30.71
N ASN A 186 6.18 17.22 -30.42
CA ASN A 186 5.50 15.92 -30.45
C ASN A 186 6.14 14.84 -29.53
N GLN A 187 6.63 15.25 -28.39
CA GLN A 187 7.11 14.35 -27.35
C GLN A 187 5.98 14.02 -26.37
N LYS A 188 6.17 12.97 -25.61
CA LYS A 188 5.28 12.56 -24.53
C LYS A 188 6.06 12.60 -23.21
N LEU A 189 5.54 13.32 -22.26
CA LEU A 189 5.93 13.19 -20.87
C LEU A 189 5.12 12.03 -20.27
N VAL A 190 5.81 11.07 -19.71
CA VAL A 190 5.20 9.91 -19.04
C VAL A 190 5.56 9.96 -17.58
N ILE A 191 4.56 9.77 -16.72
CA ILE A 191 4.70 9.70 -15.27
C ILE A 191 4.01 8.43 -14.81
N GLN A 192 4.75 7.58 -14.14
CA GLN A 192 4.25 6.30 -13.65
C GLN A 192 4.61 6.08 -12.18
N LYS A 193 3.67 5.57 -11.42
CA LYS A 193 3.89 5.00 -10.08
C LYS A 193 2.99 3.78 -9.93
N GLY A 194 3.60 2.60 -9.95
CA GLY A 194 2.86 1.36 -10.05
C GLY A 194 1.90 1.36 -11.25
N GLN A 195 0.63 1.12 -10.99
CA GLN A 195 -0.43 1.09 -12.02
C GLN A 195 -1.06 2.46 -12.30
N PHE A 196 -0.60 3.53 -11.65
CA PHE A 196 -0.98 4.89 -12.03
C PHE A 196 -0.06 5.36 -13.16
N LEU A 197 -0.64 5.64 -14.32
CA LEU A 197 0.08 6.09 -15.50
C LEU A 197 -0.55 7.36 -16.05
N ARG A 198 0.28 8.39 -16.26
CA ARG A 198 -0.08 9.63 -16.93
C ARG A 198 0.78 9.81 -18.17
N VAL A 199 0.15 10.07 -19.30
CA VAL A 199 0.82 10.42 -20.56
C VAL A 199 0.31 11.77 -21.03
N VAL A 200 1.24 12.70 -21.28
CA VAL A 200 0.91 14.06 -21.71
C VAL A 200 1.72 14.40 -22.95
N ASP A 201 1.06 14.78 -24.04
CA ASP A 201 1.74 15.31 -25.22
C ASP A 201 2.39 16.66 -24.89
N LEU A 202 3.66 16.81 -25.23
CA LEU A 202 4.47 17.96 -24.85
C LEU A 202 5.40 18.38 -25.98
N ALA A 203 5.50 19.67 -26.23
CA ALA A 203 6.62 20.25 -26.98
C ALA A 203 7.65 20.75 -25.97
N ILE A 204 8.89 20.26 -26.06
CA ILE A 204 9.99 20.64 -25.16
C ILE A 204 10.83 21.71 -25.83
N PRO A 205 10.86 22.95 -25.31
CA PRO A 205 11.79 23.98 -25.77
C PRO A 205 13.21 23.71 -25.28
N ALA A 206 14.20 24.22 -25.97
CA ALA A 206 15.59 24.22 -25.47
C ALA A 206 15.70 25.07 -24.19
N GLY A 207 16.57 24.66 -23.27
CA GLY A 207 16.76 25.28 -21.96
C GLY A 207 15.85 24.75 -20.85
N ASP A 208 15.81 25.44 -19.74
CA ASP A 208 15.09 25.00 -18.53
C ASP A 208 13.59 25.28 -18.62
N THR A 209 12.78 24.30 -18.34
CA THR A 209 11.31 24.38 -18.33
C THR A 209 10.74 23.82 -17.04
N ALA A 210 10.07 24.66 -16.26
CA ALA A 210 9.29 24.23 -15.10
C ALA A 210 7.90 23.80 -15.54
N LEU A 211 7.54 22.55 -15.25
CA LEU A 211 6.24 21.99 -15.58
C LEU A 211 5.21 22.32 -14.49
N PRO A 212 3.99 22.75 -14.86
CA PRO A 212 2.95 23.02 -13.88
C PRO A 212 2.44 21.72 -13.24
N ALA A 213 1.99 21.79 -11.98
CA ALA A 213 1.48 20.65 -11.24
C ALA A 213 0.36 19.89 -11.98
N THR A 214 -0.49 20.60 -12.72
CA THR A 214 -1.57 19.99 -13.52
C THR A 214 -1.07 19.07 -14.63
N THR A 215 0.17 19.24 -15.07
CA THR A 215 0.83 18.37 -16.05
C THR A 215 1.47 17.16 -15.39
N THR A 216 2.01 17.34 -14.17
CA THR A 216 2.82 16.32 -13.48
C THR A 216 2.03 15.53 -12.42
N THR A 217 0.72 15.74 -12.28
CA THR A 217 -0.14 15.04 -11.33
C THR A 217 -0.50 13.63 -11.82
N LEU A 218 -0.42 12.63 -10.94
CA LEU A 218 -0.97 11.29 -11.20
C LEU A 218 -2.48 11.37 -11.49
N PRO A 219 -3.02 10.47 -12.32
CA PRO A 219 -4.45 10.48 -12.63
C PRO A 219 -5.29 10.02 -11.44
N GLY A 220 -6.47 10.63 -11.26
CA GLY A 220 -7.47 10.22 -10.27
C GLY A 220 -8.63 9.43 -10.87
N ARG A 221 -8.65 9.24 -12.20
CA ARG A 221 -9.69 8.51 -12.93
C ARG A 221 -9.11 7.76 -14.12
N TRP A 222 -9.85 6.74 -14.55
CA TRP A 222 -9.56 6.03 -15.78
C TRP A 222 -10.12 6.80 -16.98
N ASP A 223 -9.23 7.35 -17.80
CA ASP A 223 -9.59 8.13 -19.00
C ASP A 223 -8.47 7.99 -20.06
N PRO A 224 -8.36 6.81 -20.71
CA PRO A 224 -7.31 6.54 -21.70
C PRO A 224 -7.22 7.55 -22.85
N PRO A 225 -8.35 8.08 -23.38
CA PRO A 225 -8.27 9.15 -24.39
C PRO A 225 -7.56 10.41 -23.91
N ALA A 226 -7.57 10.69 -22.61
CA ALA A 226 -6.87 11.80 -21.99
C ALA A 226 -5.48 11.43 -21.43
N GLY A 227 -4.97 10.22 -21.75
CA GLY A 227 -3.67 9.74 -21.26
C GLY A 227 -3.66 9.41 -19.77
N MET A 228 -4.74 8.87 -19.23
CA MET A 228 -4.89 8.62 -17.80
C MET A 228 -5.33 7.19 -17.50
N TRP A 229 -4.52 6.48 -16.73
CA TRP A 229 -4.82 5.12 -16.24
C TRP A 229 -4.60 5.06 -14.73
N ILE A 230 -5.54 4.44 -14.03
CA ILE A 230 -5.48 4.17 -12.60
C ILE A 230 -5.66 2.68 -12.36
N PRO A 231 -5.18 2.12 -11.24
CA PRO A 231 -5.54 0.75 -10.87
C PRO A 231 -7.07 0.64 -10.70
N ARG A 232 -7.63 -0.47 -11.16
CA ARG A 232 -8.99 -0.82 -10.77
C ARG A 232 -8.98 -1.29 -9.33
N ILE A 233 -9.72 -0.61 -8.48
CA ILE A 233 -9.78 -0.86 -7.05
C ILE A 233 -11.17 -1.28 -6.65
N ALA A 234 -11.29 -2.34 -5.85
CA ALA A 234 -12.49 -2.72 -5.13
C ALA A 234 -12.29 -2.49 -3.64
N VAL A 235 -13.27 -1.88 -2.98
CA VAL A 235 -13.27 -1.62 -1.54
C VAL A 235 -14.55 -2.15 -0.94
N TYR A 236 -14.46 -3.05 0.01
CA TYR A 236 -15.61 -3.40 0.81
C TYR A 236 -16.09 -2.19 1.61
N ASN A 237 -17.38 -1.87 1.46
CA ASN A 237 -17.99 -0.70 2.10
C ASN A 237 -18.30 -1.00 3.57
N THR A 238 -17.27 -0.95 4.40
CA THR A 238 -17.35 -1.23 5.84
C THR A 238 -17.59 0.02 6.67
N SER A 239 -17.87 -0.18 7.95
CA SER A 239 -17.89 0.82 9.00
C SER A 239 -17.47 0.10 10.31
N PRO A 240 -16.61 0.70 11.14
CA PRO A 240 -16.17 2.10 11.09
C PRO A 240 -15.01 2.39 10.15
N ASP A 241 -14.10 1.43 9.83
CA ASP A 241 -12.94 1.71 8.97
C ASP A 241 -13.37 2.03 7.53
N LYS A 242 -13.12 3.28 7.12
CA LYS A 242 -13.61 3.86 5.86
C LYS A 242 -12.47 4.12 4.89
N VAL A 243 -11.77 3.08 4.46
CA VAL A 243 -10.73 3.19 3.42
C VAL A 243 -11.20 3.98 2.19
N LYS A 244 -12.52 3.93 1.88
CA LYS A 244 -13.13 4.75 0.82
C LYS A 244 -12.86 6.25 0.97
N ASN A 245 -12.82 6.76 2.22
CA ASN A 245 -12.53 8.16 2.48
C ASN A 245 -11.06 8.49 2.20
N VAL A 246 -10.16 7.58 2.52
CA VAL A 246 -8.71 7.76 2.26
C VAL A 246 -8.44 7.85 0.76
N LEU A 247 -9.05 6.98 -0.03
CA LEU A 247 -8.94 7.01 -1.49
C LEU A 247 -9.57 8.28 -2.09
N ALA A 248 -10.69 8.74 -1.53
CA ALA A 248 -11.30 10.01 -1.96
C ALA A 248 -10.40 11.21 -1.61
N LYS A 249 -9.81 11.26 -0.41
CA LYS A 249 -8.83 12.29 0.00
C LYS A 249 -7.56 12.26 -0.87
N PHE A 250 -7.15 11.10 -1.35
CA PHE A 250 -6.08 10.96 -2.33
C PHE A 250 -6.42 11.62 -3.67
N GLY A 251 -7.72 11.76 -3.98
CA GLY A 251 -8.23 12.39 -5.20
C GLY A 251 -8.90 11.43 -6.19
N MET A 252 -9.28 10.23 -5.72
CA MET A 252 -10.06 9.27 -6.52
C MET A 252 -11.56 9.40 -6.29
N GLY A 253 -12.03 10.50 -5.69
CA GLY A 253 -13.42 10.85 -5.45
C GLY A 253 -13.50 12.25 -4.84
N ALA A 254 -14.70 12.82 -4.76
CA ALA A 254 -14.92 14.07 -4.05
C ALA A 254 -15.16 13.81 -2.56
N ILE A 255 -14.72 14.75 -1.72
CA ILE A 255 -14.96 14.72 -0.27
C ILE A 255 -15.81 15.91 0.16
N ASN A 256 -16.59 15.72 1.22
CA ASN A 256 -17.28 16.81 1.88
C ASN A 256 -16.36 17.55 2.88
N ASP A 257 -16.87 18.59 3.52
CA ASP A 257 -16.09 19.41 4.48
C ASP A 257 -15.53 18.62 5.66
N ASN A 258 -16.10 17.47 5.98
CA ASN A 258 -15.65 16.57 7.03
C ASN A 258 -14.69 15.48 6.51
N GLY A 259 -14.26 15.54 5.26
CA GLY A 259 -13.32 14.56 4.68
C GLY A 259 -13.94 13.20 4.34
N ALA A 260 -15.27 13.07 4.36
CA ALA A 260 -15.95 11.86 3.93
C ALA A 260 -16.20 11.87 2.42
N LEU A 261 -16.10 10.70 1.79
CA LEU A 261 -16.47 10.50 0.39
C LEU A 261 -17.90 10.98 0.13
N ILE A 262 -18.09 11.75 -0.93
CA ILE A 262 -19.39 12.02 -1.52
C ILE A 262 -19.72 10.85 -2.45
N GLU A 263 -20.58 9.95 -2.00
CA GLU A 263 -20.93 8.73 -2.74
C GLU A 263 -21.44 9.04 -4.16
N GLY A 264 -21.03 8.22 -5.13
CA GLY A 264 -21.31 8.41 -6.54
C GLY A 264 -20.27 9.27 -7.28
N THR A 265 -19.22 9.75 -6.59
CA THR A 265 -18.08 10.47 -7.20
C THR A 265 -16.80 9.65 -7.26
N GLU A 266 -16.81 8.46 -6.66
CA GLU A 266 -15.66 7.57 -6.58
C GLU A 266 -15.27 7.02 -7.95
N ASN A 267 -13.96 6.92 -8.17
CA ASN A 267 -13.33 6.25 -9.32
C ASN A 267 -12.80 4.85 -8.94
N PHE A 268 -13.46 4.20 -8.00
CA PHE A 268 -13.23 2.83 -7.55
C PHE A 268 -14.57 2.16 -7.27
N THR A 269 -14.59 0.85 -7.12
CA THR A 269 -15.82 0.08 -6.90
C THR A 269 -16.05 -0.14 -5.41
N LEU A 270 -17.20 0.27 -4.90
CA LEU A 270 -17.65 -0.10 -3.56
C LEU A 270 -18.36 -1.45 -3.62
N ILE A 271 -17.88 -2.41 -2.85
CA ILE A 271 -18.54 -3.70 -2.65
C ILE A 271 -19.50 -3.54 -1.47
N PRO A 272 -20.82 -3.55 -1.68
CA PRO A 272 -21.79 -3.16 -0.65
C PRO A 272 -21.98 -4.23 0.42
N ASP A 273 -21.51 -5.43 0.17
CA ASP A 273 -21.81 -6.61 0.97
C ASP A 273 -20.55 -7.44 1.21
N LEU A 274 -20.31 -7.76 2.47
CA LEU A 274 -19.25 -8.66 2.91
C LEU A 274 -19.69 -10.14 2.90
N SER A 275 -20.80 -10.49 2.24
CA SER A 275 -21.37 -11.83 2.22
C SER A 275 -20.45 -12.95 1.73
N GLY A 276 -19.30 -12.55 1.16
CA GLY A 276 -18.33 -13.49 0.60
C GLY A 276 -18.64 -13.99 -0.79
N SER A 277 -19.81 -13.67 -1.36
CA SER A 277 -20.17 -14.07 -2.72
C SER A 277 -19.18 -13.52 -3.77
N PHE A 278 -18.65 -12.34 -3.53
CA PHE A 278 -17.58 -11.75 -4.35
C PHE A 278 -16.30 -12.62 -4.30
N LEU A 279 -15.94 -13.14 -3.13
CA LEU A 279 -14.74 -13.98 -2.93
C LEU A 279 -14.92 -15.41 -3.48
N GLU A 280 -16.13 -15.83 -3.78
CA GLU A 280 -16.43 -17.11 -4.42
C GLU A 280 -16.33 -17.02 -5.96
N ASN A 281 -16.10 -15.81 -6.51
CA ASN A 281 -16.01 -15.54 -7.94
C ASN A 281 -14.64 -14.97 -8.33
N LEU A 282 -13.67 -15.86 -8.55
CA LEU A 282 -12.32 -15.47 -8.95
C LEU A 282 -12.31 -14.61 -10.25
N ALA A 283 -13.20 -14.88 -11.19
CA ALA A 283 -13.28 -14.10 -12.42
C ALA A 283 -13.73 -12.65 -12.16
N GLU A 284 -14.56 -12.43 -11.14
CA GLU A 284 -14.93 -11.08 -10.72
C GLU A 284 -13.78 -10.39 -9.96
N MET A 285 -13.11 -11.11 -9.04
CA MET A 285 -11.94 -10.60 -8.31
C MET A 285 -10.84 -10.17 -9.29
N ASN A 286 -10.59 -10.95 -10.33
CA ASN A 286 -9.54 -10.67 -11.32
C ASN A 286 -9.77 -9.43 -12.18
N LYS A 287 -10.93 -8.78 -12.09
CA LYS A 287 -11.15 -7.47 -12.71
C LYS A 287 -10.50 -6.31 -11.96
N TYR A 288 -10.02 -6.54 -10.74
CA TYR A 288 -9.48 -5.50 -9.86
C TYR A 288 -8.01 -5.74 -9.58
N HIS A 289 -7.20 -4.70 -9.72
CA HIS A 289 -5.79 -4.75 -9.38
C HIS A 289 -5.57 -4.80 -7.86
N ILE A 290 -6.44 -4.12 -7.10
CA ILE A 290 -6.37 -4.01 -5.65
C ILE A 290 -7.74 -4.27 -5.05
N ILE A 291 -7.82 -5.11 -4.02
CA ILE A 291 -9.02 -5.37 -3.24
C ILE A 291 -8.74 -5.02 -1.78
N PHE A 292 -9.57 -4.15 -1.21
CA PHE A 292 -9.51 -3.75 0.19
C PHE A 292 -10.61 -4.43 1.00
N VAL A 293 -10.20 -5.05 2.11
CA VAL A 293 -11.08 -5.66 3.12
C VAL A 293 -10.82 -4.97 4.47
N PRO A 294 -11.40 -3.77 4.68
CA PRO A 294 -11.21 -3.04 5.92
C PRO A 294 -11.86 -3.74 7.11
N CYS A 295 -11.54 -3.29 8.32
CA CYS A 295 -12.11 -3.78 9.58
C CYS A 295 -13.63 -4.02 9.53
N ALA A 296 -14.13 -4.93 10.34
CA ALA A 296 -15.51 -5.41 10.46
C ALA A 296 -15.87 -6.64 9.60
N ALA A 297 -14.91 -7.25 8.96
CA ALA A 297 -15.18 -8.38 8.05
C ALA A 297 -15.23 -9.76 8.72
N THR A 298 -14.82 -9.89 9.98
CA THR A 298 -14.77 -11.20 10.69
C THR A 298 -16.06 -12.01 10.60
N LYS A 299 -17.20 -11.37 10.78
CA LYS A 299 -18.51 -12.05 10.69
C LYS A 299 -18.84 -12.61 9.31
N TYR A 300 -18.10 -12.22 8.28
CA TYR A 300 -18.28 -12.66 6.90
C TYR A 300 -17.22 -13.66 6.44
N TRP A 301 -16.22 -13.89 7.29
CA TRP A 301 -15.21 -14.91 7.10
C TRP A 301 -15.28 -15.88 8.27
N PRO A 302 -16.01 -16.99 8.13
CA PRO A 302 -16.18 -17.94 9.23
C PRO A 302 -14.83 -18.48 9.69
N GLU A 303 -14.75 -18.83 10.97
CA GLU A 303 -13.57 -19.51 11.51
C GLU A 303 -13.32 -20.84 10.79
N ALA A 304 -12.05 -21.23 10.72
CA ALA A 304 -11.71 -22.56 10.25
C ALA A 304 -12.34 -23.63 11.19
N PRO A 305 -12.91 -24.75 10.69
CA PRO A 305 -12.85 -25.23 9.30
C PRO A 305 -14.03 -24.77 8.42
N ASP A 306 -14.86 -23.85 8.85
CA ASP A 306 -16.13 -23.52 8.20
C ASP A 306 -15.99 -22.56 7.02
N VAL A 307 -14.76 -22.02 6.76
CA VAL A 307 -14.50 -21.20 5.58
C VAL A 307 -14.69 -22.04 4.31
N PRO A 308 -15.52 -21.59 3.36
CA PRO A 308 -15.64 -22.28 2.10
C PRO A 308 -14.27 -22.41 1.41
N PRO A 309 -13.80 -23.63 1.11
CA PRO A 309 -12.48 -23.83 0.48
C PRO A 309 -12.28 -23.02 -0.81
N ALA A 310 -13.35 -22.73 -1.52
CA ALA A 310 -13.32 -21.92 -2.74
C ALA A 310 -12.88 -20.47 -2.45
N ARG A 311 -13.21 -19.88 -1.30
CA ARG A 311 -12.77 -18.52 -0.94
C ARG A 311 -11.29 -18.47 -0.71
N LEU A 312 -10.74 -19.40 0.09
CA LEU A 312 -9.30 -19.51 0.32
C LEU A 312 -8.54 -19.66 -0.99
N ALA A 313 -8.95 -20.62 -1.81
CA ALA A 313 -8.32 -20.89 -3.09
C ALA A 313 -8.41 -19.67 -4.04
N ASN A 314 -9.52 -18.95 -4.05
CA ASN A 314 -9.70 -17.77 -4.91
C ASN A 314 -8.82 -16.60 -4.43
N VAL A 315 -8.71 -16.34 -3.13
CA VAL A 315 -7.83 -15.29 -2.60
C VAL A 315 -6.38 -15.61 -2.94
N GLN A 316 -5.93 -16.84 -2.70
CA GLN A 316 -4.57 -17.28 -3.06
C GLN A 316 -4.32 -17.16 -4.57
N ALA A 317 -5.25 -17.65 -5.41
CA ALA A 317 -5.13 -17.57 -6.86
C ALA A 317 -5.12 -16.13 -7.38
N TYR A 318 -5.95 -15.26 -6.79
CA TYR A 318 -5.99 -13.84 -7.12
C TYR A 318 -4.66 -13.15 -6.82
N VAL A 319 -4.11 -13.37 -5.61
CA VAL A 319 -2.82 -12.78 -5.24
C VAL A 319 -1.69 -13.37 -6.07
N ALA A 320 -1.66 -14.70 -6.25
CA ALA A 320 -0.64 -15.35 -7.08
C ALA A 320 -0.59 -14.80 -8.52
N ALA A 321 -1.74 -14.40 -9.08
CA ALA A 321 -1.85 -13.84 -10.43
C ALA A 321 -1.41 -12.36 -10.55
N GLY A 322 -1.08 -11.68 -9.45
CA GLY A 322 -0.67 -10.29 -9.43
C GLY A 322 -1.63 -9.34 -8.70
N GLY A 323 -2.70 -9.86 -8.11
CA GLY A 323 -3.63 -9.09 -7.30
C GLY A 323 -2.98 -8.54 -6.03
N LYS A 324 -3.39 -7.34 -5.61
CA LYS A 324 -2.98 -6.74 -4.36
C LYS A 324 -4.13 -6.87 -3.37
N TRP A 325 -3.84 -7.48 -2.25
CA TRP A 325 -4.82 -7.86 -1.24
C TRP A 325 -4.52 -7.14 0.06
N TYR A 326 -5.46 -6.32 0.53
CA TYR A 326 -5.29 -5.53 1.73
C TYR A 326 -6.40 -5.79 2.75
N ALA A 327 -6.01 -6.17 3.96
CA ALA A 327 -6.91 -6.28 5.10
C ALA A 327 -6.43 -5.42 6.26
N THR A 328 -7.35 -4.96 7.11
CA THR A 328 -7.03 -4.16 8.29
C THR A 328 -7.68 -4.72 9.53
N ASP A 329 -6.97 -4.61 10.63
CA ASP A 329 -7.46 -4.77 11.98
C ASP A 329 -8.28 -6.07 12.17
N HIS A 330 -9.56 -6.01 12.56
CA HIS A 330 -10.44 -7.18 12.71
C HIS A 330 -10.70 -7.99 11.43
N SER A 331 -10.11 -7.62 10.31
CA SER A 331 -10.12 -8.43 9.08
C SER A 331 -8.88 -9.33 8.95
N ASN A 332 -8.16 -9.59 10.04
CA ASN A 332 -6.97 -10.45 10.07
C ASN A 332 -7.20 -11.84 9.47
N GLU A 333 -8.39 -12.43 9.64
CA GLU A 333 -8.78 -13.72 9.08
C GLU A 333 -8.60 -13.79 7.55
N TYR A 334 -8.74 -12.64 6.88
CA TYR A 334 -8.52 -12.54 5.44
C TYR A 334 -7.04 -12.58 5.04
N ILE A 335 -6.13 -12.52 5.99
CA ILE A 335 -4.70 -12.75 5.82
C ILE A 335 -4.29 -14.08 6.46
N GLU A 336 -4.73 -14.34 7.69
CA GLU A 336 -4.32 -15.50 8.47
C GLU A 336 -4.68 -16.82 7.79
N GLN A 337 -5.91 -16.95 7.31
CA GLN A 337 -6.37 -18.20 6.74
C GLN A 337 -5.84 -18.49 5.32
N PRO A 338 -5.78 -17.52 4.39
CA PRO A 338 -5.16 -17.76 3.08
C PRO A 338 -3.63 -17.89 3.13
N PHE A 339 -2.97 -17.24 4.10
CA PHE A 339 -1.50 -17.13 4.16
C PHE A 339 -0.98 -17.41 5.58
N PRO A 340 -1.25 -18.60 6.15
CA PRO A 340 -1.03 -18.88 7.58
C PRO A 340 0.44 -18.88 7.98
N ASP A 341 1.37 -19.12 7.04
CA ASP A 341 2.79 -19.24 7.34
C ASP A 341 3.53 -17.89 7.42
N TYR A 342 2.87 -16.78 7.08
CA TYR A 342 3.50 -15.46 6.99
C TYR A 342 3.59 -14.74 8.33
N GLN A 343 2.65 -14.99 9.24
CA GLN A 343 2.54 -14.29 10.52
C GLN A 343 1.82 -15.14 11.58
N GLU A 344 2.09 -14.81 12.83
CA GLU A 344 1.30 -15.25 13.97
C GLU A 344 0.58 -14.04 14.58
N PHE A 345 -0.75 -14.09 14.65
CA PHE A 345 -1.55 -13.09 15.33
C PHE A 345 -1.63 -13.36 16.83
N HIS A 346 -1.68 -12.29 17.63
CA HIS A 346 -1.76 -12.37 19.09
C HIS A 346 -2.98 -13.15 19.59
N SER A 347 -4.09 -13.03 18.88
CA SER A 347 -5.34 -13.77 19.13
C SER A 347 -5.83 -14.31 17.80
N PRO A 348 -5.37 -15.51 17.39
CA PRO A 348 -5.82 -16.11 16.14
C PRO A 348 -7.32 -16.39 16.20
N PHE A 349 -8.02 -16.26 15.07
CA PHE A 349 -9.44 -16.51 14.83
C PHE A 349 -10.45 -15.56 15.50
N MET A 350 -10.08 -14.86 16.53
CA MET A 350 -10.90 -13.85 17.20
C MET A 350 -9.96 -12.74 17.67
N PRO A 351 -9.65 -11.76 16.84
CA PRO A 351 -8.74 -10.68 17.20
C PRO A 351 -9.48 -9.73 18.16
N ASP A 352 -9.71 -10.17 19.36
CA ASP A 352 -10.42 -9.39 20.34
C ASP A 352 -9.41 -8.84 21.35
N ILE A 353 -8.50 -8.00 20.86
CA ILE A 353 -7.70 -7.17 21.74
C ILE A 353 -8.61 -6.07 22.26
N GLN A 354 -9.24 -6.32 23.39
CA GLN A 354 -10.09 -5.36 24.07
C GLN A 354 -9.46 -4.90 25.39
N PRO A 355 -9.52 -3.60 25.71
CA PRO A 355 -9.99 -2.52 24.81
C PRO A 355 -9.03 -2.26 23.65
N ALA A 356 -9.54 -1.63 22.60
CA ALA A 356 -8.67 -1.07 21.55
C ALA A 356 -7.57 -0.20 22.16
N TYR A 357 -6.41 -0.20 21.55
CA TYR A 357 -5.26 0.56 22.06
C TYR A 357 -4.71 1.52 21.02
N ASP A 358 -4.18 2.62 21.51
CA ASP A 358 -3.32 3.49 20.71
C ASP A 358 -1.87 3.07 20.92
N SER A 359 -1.06 3.12 19.88
CA SER A 359 0.36 2.77 19.96
C SER A 359 1.24 3.94 19.53
N ASN A 360 2.31 4.17 20.29
CA ASN A 360 3.41 5.02 19.88
C ASN A 360 4.46 4.13 19.20
N GLY A 361 4.27 3.94 17.91
CA GLY A 361 5.14 3.13 17.08
C GLY A 361 6.30 3.93 16.51
N THR A 362 7.06 3.23 15.67
CA THR A 362 8.21 3.75 14.93
C THR A 362 8.07 3.36 13.47
N VAL A 363 8.25 4.29 12.57
CA VAL A 363 8.43 4.01 11.14
C VAL A 363 9.81 3.38 10.96
N VAL A 364 9.85 2.12 10.53
CA VAL A 364 11.10 1.35 10.39
C VAL A 364 11.59 1.26 8.96
N ASP A 365 10.69 1.42 7.98
CA ASP A 365 11.08 1.49 6.59
C ASP A 365 11.71 2.86 6.27
N PRO A 366 12.92 2.90 5.68
CA PRO A 366 13.67 4.13 5.46
C PRO A 366 13.06 5.03 4.39
N ASP A 367 12.42 4.46 3.36
CA ASP A 367 11.87 5.24 2.25
C ASP A 367 10.52 5.84 2.62
N LEU A 368 9.68 5.10 3.35
CA LEU A 368 8.48 5.64 4.00
C LEU A 368 8.86 6.79 4.93
N LEU A 369 9.89 6.60 5.77
CA LEU A 369 10.36 7.63 6.69
C LEU A 369 10.83 8.88 5.94
N ALA A 370 11.65 8.72 4.88
CA ALA A 370 12.14 9.82 4.08
C ALA A 370 10.98 10.61 3.42
N TRP A 371 9.98 9.90 2.90
CA TRP A 371 8.80 10.53 2.34
C TRP A 371 7.99 11.31 3.39
N LEU A 372 7.68 10.70 4.53
CA LEU A 372 6.95 11.37 5.61
C LEU A 372 7.70 12.61 6.14
N GLN A 373 9.05 12.53 6.21
CA GLN A 373 9.89 13.67 6.58
C GLN A 373 9.89 14.80 5.56
N ALA A 374 9.72 14.46 4.27
CA ALA A 374 9.70 15.43 3.17
C ALA A 374 8.33 16.11 2.98
N LEU A 375 7.26 15.60 3.59
CA LEU A 375 5.93 16.20 3.49
C LEU A 375 5.91 17.65 3.99
N PRO A 376 5.13 18.54 3.35
CA PRO A 376 4.97 19.91 3.83
C PRO A 376 4.25 19.95 5.20
N PRO A 377 4.47 21.00 6.02
CA PRO A 377 3.97 21.07 7.39
C PRO A 377 2.46 20.86 7.54
N ASN A 378 1.67 21.36 6.60
CA ASN A 378 0.21 21.21 6.60
C ASN A 378 -0.30 19.78 6.33
N LEU A 379 0.57 18.90 5.83
CA LEU A 379 0.28 17.46 5.71
C LEU A 379 0.81 16.66 6.91
N LYS A 380 1.77 17.22 7.65
CA LYS A 380 2.30 16.59 8.87
C LYS A 380 1.41 16.79 10.09
N ASP A 381 0.62 17.83 10.09
CA ASP A 381 -0.27 18.17 11.21
C ASP A 381 -1.58 18.74 10.65
N ILE A 382 -2.64 17.95 10.74
CA ILE A 382 -3.98 18.33 10.30
C ILE A 382 -4.78 19.05 11.40
N GLY A 383 -4.20 19.25 12.58
CA GLY A 383 -4.87 19.91 13.71
C GLY A 383 -5.97 19.07 14.34
N GLY A 384 -6.90 19.74 15.05
CA GLY A 384 -8.09 19.08 15.60
C GLY A 384 -7.85 18.02 16.67
N GLY A 385 -6.63 17.92 17.21
CA GLY A 385 -6.27 16.89 18.21
C GLY A 385 -5.93 15.52 17.59
N TYR A 386 -5.86 15.43 16.27
CA TYR A 386 -5.39 14.22 15.59
C TYR A 386 -3.87 14.02 15.81
N PRO A 387 -3.36 12.77 15.79
CA PRO A 387 -1.93 12.53 15.74
C PRO A 387 -1.26 13.28 14.60
N ASN A 388 0.01 13.63 14.78
CA ASN A 388 0.81 14.34 13.79
C ASN A 388 2.17 13.65 13.57
N LEU A 389 2.92 14.12 12.59
CA LEU A 389 4.23 13.59 12.20
C LEU A 389 5.41 14.45 12.71
N ASN A 390 5.21 15.25 13.75
CA ASN A 390 6.26 16.13 14.26
C ASN A 390 7.38 15.40 15.03
N ALA A 391 7.15 14.12 15.40
CA ALA A 391 8.07 13.31 16.19
C ALA A 391 8.74 12.16 15.41
N LEU A 392 8.72 12.21 14.07
CA LEU A 392 9.32 11.16 13.23
C LEU A 392 10.77 10.81 13.66
N PRO A 393 11.17 9.53 13.70
CA PRO A 393 10.44 8.35 13.20
C PRO A 393 9.27 7.87 14.07
N GLY A 394 9.04 8.47 15.25
CA GLY A 394 7.88 8.14 16.08
C GLY A 394 6.57 8.49 15.37
N ILE A 395 5.61 7.57 15.42
CA ILE A 395 4.27 7.70 14.84
C ILE A 395 3.24 7.17 15.83
N THR A 396 2.12 7.87 16.00
CA THR A 396 1.01 7.36 16.80
C THR A 396 -0.02 6.73 15.88
N THR A 397 -0.32 5.45 16.11
CA THR A 397 -1.46 4.74 15.50
C THR A 397 -2.58 4.62 16.53
N ARG A 398 -3.82 4.76 16.08
CA ARG A 398 -5.00 4.75 16.92
C ARG A 398 -5.93 3.60 16.54
N LEU A 399 -6.72 3.17 17.51
CA LEU A 399 -7.75 2.16 17.31
C LEU A 399 -7.16 0.87 16.72
N ASN A 400 -6.21 0.29 17.43
CA ASN A 400 -5.69 -1.04 17.12
C ASN A 400 -6.53 -2.05 17.91
N TYR A 401 -7.15 -3.00 17.22
CA TYR A 401 -7.93 -4.09 17.82
C TYR A 401 -7.28 -5.45 17.60
N SER A 402 -6.17 -5.49 16.89
CA SER A 402 -5.41 -6.71 16.60
C SER A 402 -3.92 -6.50 16.88
N GLY A 403 -3.15 -7.59 16.90
CA GLY A 403 -1.70 -7.56 17.08
C GLY A 403 -1.05 -8.69 16.29
N ILE A 404 0.10 -8.42 15.70
CA ILE A 404 0.97 -9.43 15.09
C ILE A 404 2.05 -9.75 16.13
N ASP A 405 2.10 -10.99 16.63
CA ASP A 405 3.17 -11.39 17.57
C ASP A 405 4.48 -11.60 16.83
N THR A 406 4.47 -12.27 15.69
CA THR A 406 5.65 -12.53 14.88
C THR A 406 5.32 -12.52 13.39
N ILE A 407 6.32 -12.20 12.57
CA ILE A 407 6.33 -12.42 11.13
C ILE A 407 7.41 -13.44 10.80
N SER A 408 7.15 -14.31 9.82
CA SER A 408 8.05 -15.39 9.43
C SER A 408 8.73 -15.09 8.11
N PRO A 409 10.02 -15.39 7.95
CA PRO A 409 10.64 -15.40 6.64
C PRO A 409 10.04 -16.55 5.81
N ILE A 410 9.70 -16.28 4.58
CA ILE A 410 9.17 -17.24 3.60
C ILE A 410 10.17 -17.34 2.47
N ILE A 411 11.00 -18.38 2.51
CA ILE A 411 12.06 -18.54 1.52
C ILE A 411 11.54 -19.33 0.32
N VAL A 412 11.64 -18.74 -0.84
CA VAL A 412 11.33 -19.37 -2.14
C VAL A 412 12.55 -19.26 -3.07
N GLN A 413 12.63 -20.10 -4.08
CA GLN A 413 13.67 -19.97 -5.11
C GLN A 413 13.12 -19.18 -6.30
N ASP A 414 13.87 -18.17 -6.74
CA ASP A 414 13.62 -17.48 -8.00
C ASP A 414 13.94 -18.39 -9.21
N MET A 415 13.82 -17.85 -10.42
CA MET A 415 14.05 -18.63 -11.65
C MET A 415 15.50 -19.03 -11.85
N GLU A 416 16.44 -18.33 -11.22
CA GLU A 416 17.88 -18.60 -11.23
C GLU A 416 18.27 -19.61 -10.12
N GLY A 417 17.33 -20.00 -9.25
CA GLY A 417 17.54 -20.92 -8.11
C GLY A 417 18.16 -20.24 -6.91
N LYS A 418 18.11 -18.91 -6.82
CA LYS A 418 18.54 -18.14 -5.66
C LYS A 418 17.41 -18.09 -4.63
N ASP A 419 17.75 -18.26 -3.36
CA ASP A 419 16.81 -18.10 -2.26
C ASP A 419 16.41 -16.62 -2.10
N VAL A 420 15.10 -16.38 -2.15
CA VAL A 420 14.47 -15.06 -1.94
C VAL A 420 13.48 -15.18 -0.81
N ASP A 421 13.55 -14.27 0.14
CA ASP A 421 12.52 -14.16 1.18
C ASP A 421 11.35 -13.32 0.66
N VAL A 422 10.16 -13.89 0.64
CA VAL A 422 8.90 -13.24 0.24
C VAL A 422 7.96 -13.01 1.42
N GLY A 423 8.44 -13.23 2.63
CA GLY A 423 7.71 -12.99 3.87
C GLY A 423 7.31 -11.54 4.08
N HIS A 424 6.73 -11.26 5.21
CA HIS A 424 6.30 -9.90 5.52
C HIS A 424 7.48 -8.95 5.79
N HIS A 425 7.43 -7.77 5.17
CA HIS A 425 8.26 -6.61 5.47
C HIS A 425 7.50 -5.66 6.40
N PRO A 426 8.07 -5.27 7.56
CA PRO A 426 7.45 -4.30 8.45
C PRO A 426 7.71 -2.86 7.99
N TRP A 427 6.68 -2.03 8.00
CA TRP A 427 6.72 -0.59 7.71
C TRP A 427 6.68 0.25 8.98
N VAL A 428 5.87 -0.20 9.93
CA VAL A 428 5.68 0.41 11.24
C VAL A 428 5.70 -0.69 12.28
N GLU A 429 6.43 -0.46 13.37
CA GLU A 429 6.48 -1.33 14.53
C GLU A 429 6.15 -0.55 15.80
N GLY A 430 5.55 -1.21 16.78
CA GLY A 430 5.22 -0.55 18.03
C GLY A 430 4.70 -1.50 19.11
N PRO A 431 4.53 -0.98 20.33
CA PRO A 431 4.01 -1.76 21.46
C PRO A 431 2.50 -1.98 21.31
N CYS A 432 2.04 -3.16 21.67
CA CYS A 432 0.62 -3.48 21.82
C CYS A 432 0.21 -3.30 23.28
N GLY A 433 -0.37 -2.16 23.65
CA GLY A 433 -0.69 -1.84 25.03
C GLY A 433 -1.71 -2.77 25.70
N SER A 434 -2.51 -3.48 24.93
CA SER A 434 -3.54 -4.43 25.40
C SER A 434 -3.16 -5.90 25.25
N CYS A 435 -1.98 -6.20 24.69
CA CYS A 435 -1.47 -7.57 24.57
C CYS A 435 -0.91 -8.11 25.90
N SER A 436 -0.69 -9.43 25.96
CA SER A 436 -0.13 -10.10 27.15
C SER A 436 1.26 -9.60 27.56
N ASP A 437 2.06 -9.11 26.59
CA ASP A 437 3.32 -8.38 26.81
C ASP A 437 3.21 -7.00 26.17
N PRO A 438 2.69 -6.00 26.92
CA PRO A 438 2.36 -4.70 26.36
C PRO A 438 3.57 -3.84 25.99
N GLN A 439 4.78 -4.24 26.38
CA GLN A 439 6.02 -3.52 26.04
C GLN A 439 6.77 -4.15 24.86
N MET A 440 6.39 -5.33 24.44
CA MET A 440 6.98 -6.00 23.27
C MET A 440 6.70 -5.18 22.02
N ILE A 441 7.76 -4.88 21.26
CA ILE A 441 7.63 -4.23 19.95
C ILE A 441 7.22 -5.27 18.93
N ARG A 442 6.17 -4.94 18.19
CA ARG A 442 5.51 -5.81 17.21
C ARG A 442 5.32 -5.11 15.88
N PRO A 443 5.31 -5.85 14.77
CA PRO A 443 4.88 -5.29 13.48
C PRO A 443 3.45 -4.79 13.55
N MET A 444 3.19 -3.60 12.98
CA MET A 444 1.87 -2.96 12.98
C MET A 444 1.33 -2.72 11.57
N ALA A 445 2.21 -2.53 10.61
CA ALA A 445 1.87 -2.44 9.19
C ALA A 445 2.89 -3.27 8.42
N VAL A 446 2.42 -4.22 7.63
CA VAL A 446 3.26 -5.19 6.94
C VAL A 446 2.81 -5.41 5.50
N THR A 447 3.75 -5.78 4.64
CA THR A 447 3.47 -6.27 3.28
C THR A 447 4.24 -7.55 3.02
N GLY A 448 3.62 -8.49 2.30
CA GLY A 448 4.23 -9.75 1.88
C GLY A 448 3.97 -10.00 0.40
N GLN A 449 4.76 -10.86 -0.21
CA GLN A 449 4.62 -11.27 -1.60
C GLN A 449 4.14 -12.72 -1.70
N TYR A 450 3.21 -12.98 -2.62
CA TYR A 450 2.73 -14.32 -2.93
C TYR A 450 2.57 -14.47 -4.45
N GLY A 451 3.50 -15.17 -5.10
CA GLY A 451 3.61 -15.18 -6.55
C GLY A 451 3.82 -13.77 -7.12
N CYS A 452 3.04 -13.39 -8.11
CA CYS A 452 3.09 -12.04 -8.72
C CYS A 452 2.39 -10.96 -7.90
N GLY A 453 1.66 -11.32 -6.86
CA GLY A 453 0.86 -10.35 -6.08
C GLY A 453 1.46 -10.04 -4.74
N ARG A 454 0.78 -9.15 -4.05
CA ARG A 454 1.19 -8.67 -2.73
C ARG A 454 0.01 -8.59 -1.79
N MET A 455 0.27 -8.88 -0.52
CA MET A 455 -0.68 -8.67 0.56
C MET A 455 -0.18 -7.58 1.48
N MET A 456 -1.13 -6.85 2.05
CA MET A 456 -0.91 -5.84 3.08
C MET A 456 -1.80 -6.11 4.27
N TYR A 457 -1.29 -5.79 5.43
CA TYR A 457 -2.07 -5.80 6.66
C TYR A 457 -1.63 -4.68 7.58
N SER A 458 -2.60 -4.08 8.29
CA SER A 458 -2.34 -3.17 9.40
C SER A 458 -3.20 -3.53 10.61
N THR A 459 -2.62 -3.43 11.82
CA THR A 459 -3.30 -3.71 13.10
C THR A 459 -4.24 -2.59 13.52
N PHE A 460 -4.27 -1.48 12.79
CA PHE A 460 -5.03 -0.27 13.09
C PHE A 460 -6.05 0.04 12.00
N GLU A 461 -7.13 0.69 12.39
CA GLU A 461 -8.06 1.30 11.44
C GLU A 461 -7.43 2.47 10.72
N ASN A 462 -7.69 2.60 9.41
CA ASN A 462 -7.13 3.69 8.63
C ASN A 462 -7.94 4.98 8.78
N SER A 463 -9.26 4.88 8.80
CA SER A 463 -10.17 6.03 8.83
C SER A 463 -11.49 5.69 9.51
N SER A 464 -11.50 5.61 10.84
CA SER A 464 -12.71 5.39 11.63
C SER A 464 -13.56 6.65 11.74
N ASP A 465 -12.92 7.81 11.97
CA ASP A 465 -13.58 9.11 12.08
C ASP A 465 -13.52 9.90 10.77
N ASN A 466 -14.58 10.67 10.50
CA ASN A 466 -14.54 11.63 9.40
C ASN A 466 -13.76 12.88 9.84
N HIS A 467 -12.71 13.21 9.12
CA HIS A 467 -11.90 14.41 9.36
C HIS A 467 -11.31 14.95 8.05
N PRO A 468 -11.11 16.26 7.92
CA PRO A 468 -10.39 16.83 6.78
C PRO A 468 -8.89 16.47 6.88
N GLY A 469 -8.22 16.43 5.74
CA GLY A 469 -6.81 16.09 5.65
C GLY A 469 -6.53 14.59 5.78
N LEU A 470 -5.24 14.23 5.84
CA LEU A 470 -4.75 12.85 5.94
C LEU A 470 -4.05 12.66 7.28
N SER A 471 -4.54 11.72 8.09
CA SER A 471 -3.89 11.32 9.34
C SER A 471 -2.60 10.55 9.06
N PRO A 472 -1.69 10.37 10.04
CA PRO A 472 -0.50 9.55 9.88
C PRO A 472 -0.79 8.12 9.39
N GLN A 473 -1.83 7.46 9.91
CA GLN A 473 -2.26 6.12 9.50
C GLN A 473 -2.70 6.09 8.03
N GLU A 474 -3.46 7.09 7.61
CA GLU A 474 -3.91 7.22 6.21
C GLU A 474 -2.72 7.49 5.26
N LEU A 475 -1.72 8.26 5.70
CA LEU A 475 -0.50 8.49 4.93
C LEU A 475 0.32 7.20 4.77
N VAL A 476 0.48 6.42 5.84
CA VAL A 476 1.14 5.10 5.77
C VAL A 476 0.41 4.20 4.77
N LEU A 477 -0.92 4.12 4.87
CA LEU A 477 -1.72 3.34 3.92
C LEU A 477 -1.49 3.79 2.46
N LEU A 478 -1.55 5.09 2.19
CA LEU A 478 -1.37 5.61 0.83
C LEU A 478 0.02 5.31 0.28
N TYR A 479 1.05 5.44 1.12
CA TYR A 479 2.40 5.05 0.71
C TYR A 479 2.48 3.58 0.35
N MET A 480 1.97 2.70 1.23
CA MET A 480 1.97 1.26 0.98
C MET A 480 1.22 0.89 -0.31
N ILE A 481 0.07 1.52 -0.59
CA ILE A 481 -0.69 1.30 -1.83
C ILE A 481 0.16 1.64 -3.07
N LEU A 482 0.90 2.74 -3.01
CA LEU A 482 1.75 3.17 -4.12
C LEU A 482 2.93 2.22 -4.31
N GLU A 483 3.51 1.70 -3.22
CA GLU A 483 4.66 0.80 -3.25
C GLU A 483 4.31 -0.63 -3.66
N ILE A 484 3.20 -1.19 -3.18
CA ILE A 484 2.78 -2.53 -3.60
C ILE A 484 2.39 -2.60 -5.09
N GLY A 485 2.12 -1.45 -5.70
CA GLY A 485 1.86 -1.34 -7.13
C GLY A 485 3.12 -1.37 -8.00
N VAL A 486 4.31 -1.18 -7.40
CA VAL A 486 5.59 -1.20 -8.12
C VAL A 486 5.83 -2.57 -8.73
N CYS A 487 6.39 -2.57 -9.92
CA CYS A 487 6.68 -3.75 -10.74
C CYS A 487 7.80 -4.62 -10.16
N PHE A 488 8.04 -5.75 -10.80
CA PHE A 488 9.18 -6.62 -10.54
C PHE A 488 10.22 -6.44 -11.64
N ASP A 489 11.50 -6.26 -11.27
CA ASP A 489 12.62 -6.22 -12.23
C ASP A 489 12.85 -7.57 -12.87
N GLU A 490 12.67 -8.63 -12.11
CA GLU A 490 12.79 -10.01 -12.54
C GLU A 490 11.44 -10.70 -12.39
N LYS A 491 11.24 -11.78 -13.11
CA LYS A 491 10.02 -12.56 -12.96
C LYS A 491 9.89 -13.02 -11.51
N PRO A 492 8.77 -12.71 -10.84
CA PRO A 492 8.62 -13.05 -9.43
C PRO A 492 8.67 -14.56 -9.22
N PRO A 493 9.17 -15.01 -8.06
CA PRO A 493 9.21 -16.41 -7.71
C PRO A 493 7.79 -16.99 -7.64
N PRO A 494 7.63 -18.32 -7.81
CA PRO A 494 6.35 -18.96 -7.65
C PRO A 494 5.82 -18.79 -6.22
N PRO A 495 4.50 -18.91 -6.00
CA PRO A 495 3.96 -18.95 -4.66
C PRO A 495 4.63 -20.04 -3.82
N PRO A 496 4.82 -19.83 -2.51
CA PRO A 496 5.24 -20.90 -1.61
C PRO A 496 4.27 -22.09 -1.71
N GLY A 497 4.81 -23.30 -1.72
CA GLY A 497 4.06 -24.54 -1.91
C GLY A 497 3.37 -25.05 -0.66
#